data_2b4a7f5837d27daf640828af94b1df4b
#
_entry.id   2b4a7f5837d27daf640828af94b1df4b
#
_cell.length_a   1.000
_cell.length_b   1.000
_cell.length_c   1.000
_cell.angle_alpha   90.00
_cell.angle_beta   90.00
_cell.angle_gamma   90.00
#
_symmetry.space_group_name_H-M   'P 1'
#
loop_
_entity.id
_entity.type
_entity.pdbx_description
1 polymer ?
#
loop_
_entity_poly.entity_id
_entity_poly.type
_entity_poly.pdbx_seq_one_letter_code
_entity_poly.pdbx_strand_id
1 'polypeptide(L)' 'MINTIRIERAVQRLTQQQLAERVQVSRQTIHAIEAGKYVPSTVLALKLSAVFGKKVNDIFMLE' A
#
# COMPACT_ATOMS: atom_id res chain seq x y z
N MET A 1 -9.24 -8.83 -1.25
CA MET A 1 -8.07 -8.67 -2.14
C MET A 1 -6.80 -8.86 -1.32
N ILE A 2 -5.84 -9.57 -1.88
CA ILE A 2 -4.56 -9.83 -1.23
C ILE A 2 -3.58 -8.74 -1.64
N ASN A 3 -2.68 -8.35 -0.72
CA ASN A 3 -1.64 -7.39 -1.06
C ASN A 3 -0.35 -7.68 -0.31
N THR A 4 0.74 -7.10 -0.80
CA THR A 4 2.09 -7.27 -0.24
C THR A 4 2.60 -5.99 0.41
N ILE A 5 1.72 -5.05 0.76
CA ILE A 5 2.14 -3.73 1.26
C ILE A 5 3.02 -3.87 2.50
N ARG A 6 2.65 -4.74 3.44
CA ARG A 6 3.43 -4.93 4.67
C ARG A 6 4.85 -5.38 4.33
N ILE A 7 4.99 -6.30 3.37
CA ILE A 7 6.31 -6.81 2.96
C ILE A 7 7.11 -5.71 2.28
N GLU A 8 6.51 -4.98 1.37
CA GLU A 8 7.20 -3.88 0.66
C GLU A 8 7.58 -2.77 1.62
N ARG A 9 6.71 -2.46 2.60
CA ARG A 9 7.03 -1.50 3.65
C ARG A 9 8.25 -1.94 4.44
N ALA A 10 8.29 -3.22 4.83
CA ALA A 10 9.41 -3.77 5.61
C ALA A 10 10.72 -3.70 4.82
N VAL A 11 10.68 -3.98 3.51
CA VAL A 11 11.87 -3.87 2.65
C VAL A 11 12.43 -2.45 2.68
N GLN A 12 11.58 -1.44 2.67
CA GLN A 12 12.00 -0.03 2.70
C GLN A 12 12.08 0.54 4.11
N ARG A 13 11.82 -0.28 5.14
CA ARG A 13 11.85 0.14 6.56
C ARG A 13 10.91 1.31 6.84
N LEU A 14 9.72 1.28 6.23
CA LEU A 14 8.70 2.30 6.43
C LEU A 14 7.67 1.81 7.46
N THR A 15 7.31 2.69 8.39
CA THR A 15 6.14 2.46 9.24
C THR A 15 4.87 2.73 8.44
N GLN A 16 3.72 2.29 8.95
CA GLN A 16 2.43 2.62 8.32
C GLN A 16 2.25 4.14 8.20
N GLN A 17 2.63 4.88 9.25
CA GLN A 17 2.53 6.34 9.25
C GLN A 17 3.42 6.96 8.17
N GLN A 18 4.65 6.49 8.03
CA GLN A 18 5.57 7.02 7.04
C GLN A 18 5.07 6.75 5.62
N LEU A 19 4.54 5.53 5.37
CA LEU A 19 3.97 5.22 4.07
C LEU A 19 2.74 6.09 3.80
N ALA A 20 1.86 6.25 4.79
CA ALA A 20 0.67 7.08 4.67
C ALA A 20 1.03 8.51 4.26
N GLU A 21 2.06 9.07 4.88
CA GLU A 21 2.53 10.43 4.55
C GLU A 21 3.03 10.50 3.10
N ARG A 22 3.75 9.50 2.64
CA ARG A 22 4.28 9.50 1.27
C ARG A 22 3.19 9.44 0.20
N VAL A 23 2.08 8.76 0.49
CA VAL A 23 0.97 8.62 -0.46
C VAL A 23 -0.22 9.51 -0.11
N GLN A 24 -0.06 10.37 0.90
CA GLN A 24 -1.01 11.43 1.26
C GLN A 24 -2.38 10.90 1.71
N VAL A 25 -2.36 9.89 2.55
CA VAL A 25 -3.58 9.35 3.19
C VAL A 25 -3.33 9.20 4.69
N SER A 26 -4.37 8.84 5.44
CA SER A 26 -4.23 8.59 6.87
C SER A 26 -3.59 7.23 7.14
N ARG A 27 -3.00 7.08 8.33
CA ARG A 27 -2.47 5.78 8.77
C ARG A 27 -3.56 4.71 8.80
N GLN A 28 -4.79 5.09 9.20
CA GLN A 28 -5.91 4.15 9.22
C GLN A 28 -6.21 3.59 7.83
N THR A 29 -6.06 4.41 6.79
CA THR A 29 -6.25 3.94 5.41
C THR A 29 -5.24 2.87 5.06
N ILE A 30 -3.96 3.08 5.38
CA ILE A 30 -2.93 2.07 5.12
C ILE A 30 -3.22 0.80 5.91
N HIS A 31 -3.56 0.93 7.19
CA HIS A 31 -3.89 -0.21 8.04
C HIS A 31 -5.06 -1.02 7.45
N ALA A 32 -6.12 -0.35 7.02
CA ALA A 32 -7.28 -1.01 6.45
C ALA A 32 -6.96 -1.73 5.14
N ILE A 33 -6.12 -1.14 4.30
CA ILE A 33 -5.70 -1.78 3.06
C ILE A 33 -4.86 -3.03 3.36
N GLU A 34 -3.89 -2.93 4.26
CA GLU A 34 -3.04 -4.07 4.63
C GLU A 34 -3.88 -5.22 5.21
N ALA A 35 -4.94 -4.89 5.95
CA ALA A 35 -5.84 -5.88 6.52
C ALA A 35 -6.82 -6.49 5.52
N GLY A 36 -6.82 -6.02 4.27
CA GLY A 36 -7.74 -6.49 3.25
C GLY A 36 -9.16 -5.96 3.39
N LYS A 37 -9.36 -4.92 4.21
CA LYS A 37 -10.69 -4.38 4.49
C LYS A 37 -11.07 -3.20 3.60
N TYR A 38 -10.12 -2.66 2.87
CA TYR A 38 -10.33 -1.49 2.04
C TYR A 38 -9.54 -1.66 0.72
N VAL A 39 -10.23 -1.45 -0.39
CA VAL A 39 -9.61 -1.49 -1.73
C VAL A 39 -9.20 -0.06 -2.08
N PRO A 40 -7.92 0.19 -2.38
CA PRO A 40 -7.48 1.54 -2.69
C PRO A 40 -8.09 2.04 -4.01
N SER A 41 -8.22 3.36 -4.13
CA SER A 41 -8.56 3.99 -5.40
C SER A 41 -7.42 3.73 -6.40
N THR A 42 -7.72 3.92 -7.68
CA THR A 42 -6.70 3.81 -8.73
C THR A 42 -5.53 4.77 -8.47
N VAL A 43 -5.84 6.00 -8.07
CA VAL A 43 -4.80 6.99 -7.78
C VAL A 43 -3.89 6.51 -6.65
N LEU A 44 -4.47 6.02 -5.57
CA LEU A 44 -3.70 5.53 -4.43
C LEU A 44 -2.87 4.31 -4.81
N ALA A 45 -3.43 3.39 -5.59
CA ALA A 45 -2.69 2.21 -6.04
C ALA A 45 -1.48 2.61 -6.89
N LEU A 46 -1.62 3.61 -7.75
CA LEU A 46 -0.51 4.11 -8.57
C LEU A 46 0.56 4.79 -7.71
N LYS A 47 0.15 5.53 -6.67
CA LYS A 47 1.11 6.13 -5.73
C LYS A 47 1.89 5.07 -4.97
N LEU A 48 1.22 4.03 -4.51
CA LEU A 48 1.89 2.91 -3.83
C LEU A 48 2.88 2.21 -4.76
N SER A 49 2.47 1.99 -6.01
CA SER A 49 3.34 1.42 -7.04
C SER A 49 4.62 2.26 -7.21
N ALA A 50 4.47 3.59 -7.26
CA ALA A 50 5.61 4.49 -7.41
C ALA A 50 6.55 4.43 -6.19
N VAL A 51 5.99 4.42 -4.98
CA VAL A 51 6.80 4.36 -3.74
C VAL A 51 7.61 3.06 -3.69
N PHE A 52 6.99 1.93 -4.02
CA PHE A 52 7.65 0.63 -3.93
C PHE A 52 8.48 0.27 -5.15
N GLY A 53 8.33 1.00 -6.25
CA GLY A 53 9.00 0.67 -7.50
C GLY A 53 8.54 -0.66 -8.07
N LYS A 54 7.27 -1.01 -7.87
CA LYS A 54 6.66 -2.27 -8.32
C LYS A 54 5.37 -2.00 -9.07
N LYS A 55 5.02 -2.92 -9.97
CA LYS A 55 3.74 -2.82 -10.69
C LYS A 55 2.59 -3.04 -9.72
N VAL A 56 1.45 -2.42 -10.00
CA VAL A 56 0.24 -2.61 -9.19
C VAL A 56 -0.09 -4.09 -9.05
N ASN A 57 0.04 -4.86 -10.13
CA ASN A 57 -0.25 -6.30 -10.12
C ASN A 57 0.71 -7.11 -9.25
N ASP A 58 1.87 -6.57 -8.94
CA ASP A 58 2.83 -7.22 -8.02
C ASP A 58 2.53 -6.90 -6.57
N ILE A 59 1.72 -5.87 -6.32
CA ILE A 59 1.35 -5.43 -4.97
C ILE A 59 -0.04 -5.94 -4.60
N PHE A 60 -0.99 -5.85 -5.51
CA PHE A 60 -2.39 -6.24 -5.29
C PHE A 60 -2.78 -7.40 -6.19
N MET A 61 -3.43 -8.40 -5.60
CA MET A 61 -3.85 -9.59 -6.32
C MET A 61 -5.28 -9.93 -5.97
N LEU A 62 -6.01 -10.41 -6.97
CA LEU A 62 -7.35 -10.96 -6.75
C LEU A 62 -7.24 -12.33 -6.07
N GLU A 63 -8.20 -12.63 -5.22
CA GLU A 63 -8.25 -13.92 -4.53
C GLU A 63 -8.64 -15.07 -5.43
#